data_f941fbd084e252bf3a9ba3b26b972aa5
#
_entry.id   f941fbd084e252bf3a9ba3b26b972aa5
#
_cell.length_a   1.000
_cell.length_b   1.000
_cell.length_c   1.000
_cell.angle_alpha   90.00
_cell.angle_beta   90.00
_cell.angle_gamma   90.00
#
_symmetry.space_group_name_H-M   'P 1'
#
loop_
_entity.id
_entity.type
_entity.pdbx_description
1 polymer ?
#
loop_
_entity_poly.entity_id
_entity_poly.type
_entity_poly.pdbx_seq_one_letter_code
_entity_poly.pdbx_strand_id
1 'polypeptide(L)'
;MATRIKEKYLTEAVPALQQKFGYKNVMQIPRLEKIVINMGLGDCKDNPKALEVAVKELATISGQKPLVTKARKSIANFKLREGMNVGAKVTLRGERMEQFMDKLVSIALPRLRDFRGVSDKAFDGRGNYALGIREQLIFPEIEYDKVEKIRGMEMIFVTTAKSDEECKELLRLLGMPFVQ
;
A
#
# COMPACT_ATOMS: atom_id res chain seq x y z
N MET A 1 6.17 -18.09 -13.18
CA MET A 1 7.30 -17.21 -13.54
C MET A 1 7.60 -16.29 -12.36
N ALA A 2 8.88 -15.98 -12.10
CA ALA A 2 9.20 -14.99 -11.08
C ALA A 2 8.70 -13.60 -11.52
N THR A 3 8.16 -12.81 -10.58
CA THR A 3 7.77 -11.44 -10.87
C THR A 3 9.02 -10.55 -10.99
N ARG A 4 8.94 -9.46 -11.75
CA ARG A 4 10.04 -8.50 -11.92
C ARG A 4 10.58 -7.99 -10.57
N ILE A 5 9.70 -7.74 -9.60
CA ILE A 5 10.08 -7.31 -8.24
C ILE A 5 10.87 -8.41 -7.51
N LYS A 6 10.46 -9.67 -7.65
CA LYS A 6 11.17 -10.80 -7.05
C LYS A 6 12.54 -11.02 -7.66
N GLU A 7 12.65 -10.92 -8.98
CA GLU A 7 13.95 -10.98 -9.65
C GLU A 7 14.86 -9.86 -9.19
N LYS A 8 14.37 -8.61 -9.17
CA LYS A 8 15.09 -7.45 -8.69
C LYS A 8 15.52 -7.59 -7.23
N TYR A 9 14.66 -8.14 -6.38
CA TYR A 9 15.01 -8.43 -5.00
C TYR A 9 16.18 -9.41 -4.90
N LEU A 10 16.16 -10.51 -5.64
CA LEU A 10 17.20 -11.54 -5.58
C LEU A 10 18.52 -11.09 -6.21
N THR A 11 18.48 -10.36 -7.32
CA THR A 11 19.68 -9.98 -8.08
C THR A 11 20.33 -8.70 -7.58
N GLU A 12 19.55 -7.72 -7.12
CA GLU A 12 20.06 -6.40 -6.75
C GLU A 12 19.95 -6.14 -5.24
N ALA A 13 18.77 -6.37 -4.63
CA ALA A 13 18.54 -5.96 -3.26
C ALA A 13 19.28 -6.84 -2.24
N VAL A 14 19.27 -8.16 -2.41
CA VAL A 14 19.94 -9.08 -1.48
C VAL A 14 21.44 -8.81 -1.36
N PRO A 15 22.24 -8.74 -2.45
CA PRO A 15 23.67 -8.47 -2.33
C PRO A 15 23.96 -7.07 -1.80
N ALA A 16 23.19 -6.05 -2.22
CA ALA A 16 23.40 -4.68 -1.76
C ALA A 16 23.11 -4.51 -0.25
N LEU A 17 22.00 -5.09 0.24
CA LEU A 17 21.67 -5.07 1.66
C LEU A 17 22.67 -5.84 2.51
N GLN A 18 23.13 -6.99 2.02
CA GLN A 18 24.14 -7.79 2.70
C GLN A 18 25.46 -7.02 2.85
N GLN A 19 25.89 -6.34 1.79
CA GLN A 19 27.10 -5.53 1.81
C GLN A 19 26.96 -4.31 2.73
N LYS A 20 25.81 -3.61 2.68
CA LYS A 20 25.59 -2.36 3.44
C LYS A 20 25.43 -2.60 4.94
N PHE A 21 24.70 -3.64 5.35
CA PHE A 21 24.37 -3.90 6.75
C PHE A 21 25.18 -5.07 7.37
N GLY A 22 25.98 -5.77 6.58
CA GLY A 22 26.89 -6.80 7.09
C GLY A 22 26.18 -8.06 7.62
N TYR A 23 25.04 -8.46 7.03
CA TYR A 23 24.33 -9.65 7.45
C TYR A 23 25.16 -10.93 7.27
N LYS A 24 25.27 -11.72 8.33
CA LYS A 24 26.00 -13.01 8.31
C LYS A 24 25.20 -14.13 7.64
N ASN A 25 23.88 -14.02 7.66
CA ASN A 25 22.98 -15.04 7.09
C ASN A 25 21.99 -14.38 6.13
N VAL A 26 21.81 -14.98 4.96
CA VAL A 26 20.84 -14.54 3.94
C VAL A 26 19.40 -14.44 4.49
N MET A 27 19.04 -15.28 5.46
CA MET A 27 17.72 -15.26 6.09
C MET A 27 17.48 -14.04 7.00
N GLN A 28 18.53 -13.28 7.34
CA GLN A 28 18.40 -12.04 8.13
C GLN A 28 18.09 -10.83 7.26
N ILE A 29 18.30 -10.96 5.94
CA ILE A 29 18.10 -9.86 5.00
C ILE A 29 16.62 -9.47 4.99
N PRO A 30 16.29 -8.19 5.14
CA PRO A 30 14.90 -7.71 5.13
C PRO A 30 14.21 -8.00 3.80
N ARG A 31 12.94 -8.38 3.89
CA ARG A 31 12.07 -8.65 2.74
C ARG A 31 10.70 -8.05 2.96
N LEU A 32 10.01 -7.76 1.89
CA LEU A 32 8.60 -7.37 1.93
C LEU A 32 7.74 -8.57 2.34
N GLU A 33 6.93 -8.42 3.39
CA GLU A 33 6.07 -9.48 3.91
C GLU A 33 4.63 -9.37 3.40
N LYS A 34 4.08 -8.15 3.42
CA LYS A 34 2.72 -7.86 2.95
C LYS A 34 2.58 -6.37 2.64
N ILE A 35 1.59 -6.06 1.79
CA ILE A 35 1.10 -4.70 1.58
C ILE A 35 -0.36 -4.67 2.04
N VAL A 36 -0.69 -3.73 2.93
CA VAL A 36 -2.06 -3.50 3.38
C VAL A 36 -2.55 -2.21 2.77
N ILE A 37 -3.63 -2.28 2.01
CA ILE A 37 -4.30 -1.11 1.42
C ILE A 37 -5.55 -0.87 2.23
N ASN A 38 -5.72 0.34 2.74
CA ASN A 38 -6.89 0.78 3.49
C ASN A 38 -7.54 1.98 2.82
N MET A 39 -8.87 1.95 2.72
CA MET A 39 -9.68 3.06 2.24
C MET A 39 -10.71 3.40 3.31
N GLY A 40 -10.65 4.63 3.83
CA GLY A 40 -11.62 5.16 4.78
C GLY A 40 -12.91 5.55 4.06
N LEU A 41 -14.04 4.95 4.45
CA LEU A 41 -15.36 5.15 3.84
C LEU A 41 -16.39 5.65 4.86
N GLY A 42 -15.93 6.44 5.83
CA GLY A 42 -16.80 7.00 6.88
C GLY A 42 -17.92 7.90 6.36
N ASP A 43 -17.76 8.48 5.19
CA ASP A 43 -18.78 9.25 4.47
C ASP A 43 -19.86 8.39 3.80
N CYS A 44 -19.59 7.10 3.58
CA CYS A 44 -20.51 6.16 2.96
C CYS A 44 -21.37 5.38 3.96
N LYS A 45 -21.27 5.70 5.27
CA LYS A 45 -22.00 4.98 6.33
C LYS A 45 -23.51 4.94 6.12
N ASP A 46 -24.07 6.02 5.56
CA ASP A 46 -25.51 6.17 5.30
C ASP A 46 -25.89 5.84 3.83
N ASN A 47 -24.89 5.54 2.97
CA ASN A 47 -25.10 5.21 1.56
C ASN A 47 -24.42 3.88 1.18
N PRO A 48 -25.16 2.75 1.23
CA PRO A 48 -24.60 1.44 0.91
C PRO A 48 -24.16 1.31 -0.55
N LYS A 49 -24.79 2.02 -1.49
CA LYS A 49 -24.40 1.99 -2.91
C LYS A 49 -23.00 2.60 -3.11
N ALA A 50 -22.74 3.75 -2.51
CA ALA A 50 -21.42 4.38 -2.58
C ALA A 50 -20.32 3.53 -1.93
N LEU A 51 -20.67 2.78 -0.88
CA LEU A 51 -19.76 1.80 -0.27
C LEU A 51 -19.42 0.66 -1.26
N GLU A 52 -20.44 0.10 -1.92
CA GLU A 52 -20.24 -0.99 -2.89
C GLU A 52 -19.37 -0.55 -4.06
N VAL A 53 -19.56 0.68 -4.58
CA VAL A 53 -18.72 1.24 -5.65
C VAL A 53 -17.28 1.34 -5.18
N ALA A 54 -17.01 1.93 -4.02
CA ALA A 54 -15.65 2.06 -3.48
C ALA A 54 -14.98 0.70 -3.21
N VAL A 55 -15.74 -0.30 -2.76
CA VAL A 55 -15.25 -1.68 -2.58
C VAL A 55 -14.91 -2.33 -3.92
N LYS A 56 -15.70 -2.10 -4.97
CA LYS A 56 -15.41 -2.58 -6.34
C LYS A 56 -14.16 -1.92 -6.91
N GLU A 57 -14.01 -0.60 -6.77
CA GLU A 57 -12.82 0.13 -7.17
C GLU A 57 -11.56 -0.44 -6.49
N LEU A 58 -11.60 -0.63 -5.17
CA LEU A 58 -10.49 -1.22 -4.43
C LEU A 58 -10.20 -2.67 -4.85
N ALA A 59 -11.24 -3.45 -5.20
CA ALA A 59 -11.06 -4.81 -5.75
C ALA A 59 -10.36 -4.78 -7.10
N THR A 60 -10.72 -3.85 -7.97
CA THR A 60 -10.10 -3.66 -9.29
C THR A 60 -8.64 -3.26 -9.15
N ILE A 61 -8.32 -2.30 -8.27
CA ILE A 61 -6.95 -1.85 -8.00
C ILE A 61 -6.07 -2.97 -7.44
N SER A 62 -6.59 -3.75 -6.48
CA SER A 62 -5.81 -4.75 -5.75
C SER A 62 -5.79 -6.13 -6.40
N GLY A 63 -6.73 -6.42 -7.33
CA GLY A 63 -6.94 -7.75 -7.89
C GLY A 63 -7.43 -8.78 -6.85
N GLN A 64 -7.91 -8.33 -5.68
CA GLN A 64 -8.39 -9.19 -4.59
C GLN A 64 -9.63 -8.58 -3.95
N LYS A 65 -10.58 -9.43 -3.52
CA LYS A 65 -11.79 -8.99 -2.83
C LYS A 65 -11.47 -8.29 -1.51
N PRO A 66 -11.88 -7.03 -1.32
CA PRO A 66 -11.67 -6.29 -0.08
C PRO A 66 -12.51 -6.83 1.07
N LEU A 67 -12.00 -6.67 2.28
CA LEU A 67 -12.74 -6.86 3.51
C LEU A 67 -13.35 -5.53 3.94
N VAL A 68 -14.67 -5.47 4.04
CA VAL A 68 -15.37 -4.31 4.61
C VAL A 68 -15.13 -4.28 6.11
N THR A 69 -14.62 -3.15 6.62
CA THR A 69 -14.34 -2.96 8.05
C THR A 69 -15.53 -2.30 8.73
N LYS A 70 -15.88 -2.83 9.91
CA LYS A 70 -17.02 -2.39 10.71
C LYS A 70 -16.55 -1.65 11.97
N ALA A 71 -17.35 -0.69 12.44
CA ALA A 71 -17.12 -0.01 13.70
C ALA A 71 -17.20 -1.00 14.87
N ARG A 72 -16.22 -0.95 15.76
CA ARG A 72 -16.12 -1.82 16.95
C ARG A 72 -16.87 -1.26 18.16
N LYS A 73 -17.10 0.06 18.19
CA LYS A 73 -17.77 0.77 19.27
C LYS A 73 -18.68 1.86 18.69
N SER A 74 -19.75 2.16 19.40
CA SER A 74 -20.61 3.30 19.09
C SER A 74 -19.96 4.59 19.57
N ILE A 75 -19.89 5.61 18.69
CA ILE A 75 -19.32 6.93 19.00
C ILE A 75 -20.31 7.99 18.53
N ALA A 76 -20.96 8.66 19.48
CA ALA A 76 -22.02 9.63 19.22
C ALA A 76 -21.55 10.83 18.38
N ASN A 77 -20.36 11.37 18.69
CA ASN A 77 -19.79 12.53 17.98
C ASN A 77 -19.60 12.27 16.47
N PHE A 78 -19.31 11.04 16.07
CA PHE A 78 -19.18 10.65 14.67
C PHE A 78 -20.45 10.02 14.09
N LYS A 79 -21.55 10.01 14.84
CA LYS A 79 -22.82 9.36 14.47
C LYS A 79 -22.58 7.90 14.03
N LEU A 80 -21.69 7.18 14.71
CA LEU A 80 -21.34 5.80 14.47
C LEU A 80 -22.03 4.89 15.50
N ARG A 81 -22.60 3.81 15.01
CA ARG A 81 -23.07 2.67 15.81
C ARG A 81 -22.18 1.48 15.59
N GLU A 82 -22.05 0.63 16.59
CA GLU A 82 -21.37 -0.65 16.48
C GLU A 82 -21.94 -1.47 15.30
N GLY A 83 -21.07 -2.09 14.52
CA GLY A 83 -21.44 -2.87 13.34
C GLY A 83 -21.63 -2.06 12.04
N MET A 84 -21.65 -0.72 12.07
CA MET A 84 -21.72 0.09 10.86
C MET A 84 -20.42 -0.03 10.04
N ASN A 85 -20.57 -0.03 8.70
CA ASN A 85 -19.44 -0.07 7.78
C ASN A 85 -18.69 1.27 7.80
N VAL A 86 -17.37 1.24 7.98
CA VAL A 86 -16.54 2.45 8.11
C VAL A 86 -15.39 2.50 7.11
N GLY A 87 -15.10 1.40 6.44
CA GLY A 87 -14.00 1.34 5.48
C GLY A 87 -13.89 0.01 4.77
N ALA A 88 -12.88 -0.09 3.91
CA ALA A 88 -12.51 -1.33 3.26
C ALA A 88 -10.99 -1.50 3.30
N LYS A 89 -10.51 -2.72 3.47
CA LYS A 89 -9.08 -3.04 3.44
C LYS A 89 -8.78 -4.29 2.64
N VAL A 90 -7.59 -4.32 2.07
CA VAL A 90 -7.01 -5.50 1.40
C VAL A 90 -5.64 -5.77 1.96
N THR A 91 -5.30 -7.03 2.15
CA THR A 91 -3.94 -7.46 2.50
C THR A 91 -3.41 -8.31 1.37
N LEU A 92 -2.37 -7.82 0.70
CA LEU A 92 -1.69 -8.49 -0.40
C LEU A 92 -0.43 -9.20 0.10
N ARG A 93 -0.21 -10.43 -0.38
CA ARG A 93 0.96 -11.26 -0.09
C ARG A 93 1.41 -12.00 -1.35
N GLY A 94 2.66 -12.48 -1.36
CA GLY A 94 3.23 -13.27 -2.45
C GLY A 94 3.17 -12.56 -3.80
N GLU A 95 2.85 -13.26 -4.86
CA GLU A 95 2.86 -12.72 -6.23
C GLU A 95 1.97 -11.48 -6.42
N ARG A 96 0.77 -11.46 -5.80
CA ARG A 96 -0.13 -10.30 -5.88
C ARG A 96 0.46 -9.05 -5.25
N MET A 97 1.20 -9.20 -4.15
CA MET A 97 1.93 -8.12 -3.50
C MET A 97 3.02 -7.58 -4.41
N GLU A 98 3.80 -8.47 -5.01
CA GLU A 98 4.89 -8.12 -5.92
C GLU A 98 4.39 -7.41 -7.19
N GLN A 99 3.31 -7.93 -7.80
CA GLN A 99 2.64 -7.30 -8.95
C GLN A 99 2.08 -5.93 -8.61
N PHE A 100 1.46 -5.79 -7.43
CA PHE A 100 0.95 -4.50 -6.96
C PHE A 100 2.08 -3.50 -6.73
N MET A 101 3.19 -3.94 -6.12
CA MET A 101 4.37 -3.09 -5.91
C MET A 101 4.95 -2.59 -7.25
N ASP A 102 5.10 -3.49 -8.23
CA ASP A 102 5.59 -3.10 -9.56
C ASP A 102 4.67 -2.10 -10.25
N LYS A 103 3.36 -2.35 -10.24
CA LYS A 103 2.36 -1.44 -10.78
C LYS A 103 2.39 -0.07 -10.09
N LEU A 104 2.48 -0.06 -8.77
CA LEU A 104 2.52 1.18 -7.98
C LEU A 104 3.74 2.03 -8.35
N VAL A 105 4.93 1.43 -8.35
CA VAL A 105 6.18 2.14 -8.61
C VAL A 105 6.33 2.55 -10.07
N SER A 106 6.01 1.65 -10.99
CA SER A 106 6.28 1.86 -12.42
C SER A 106 5.19 2.64 -13.14
N ILE A 107 3.94 2.60 -12.68
CA ILE A 107 2.79 3.16 -13.40
C ILE A 107 2.05 4.20 -12.56
N ALA A 108 1.65 3.85 -11.33
CA ALA A 108 0.74 4.70 -10.55
C ALA A 108 1.43 5.96 -10.00
N LEU A 109 2.59 5.82 -9.35
CA LEU A 109 3.31 6.96 -8.78
C LEU A 109 3.72 8.01 -9.81
N PRO A 110 4.26 7.66 -11.01
CA PRO A 110 4.58 8.65 -12.03
C PRO A 110 3.37 9.43 -12.57
N ARG A 111 2.16 8.92 -12.41
CA ARG A 111 0.91 9.60 -12.82
C ARG A 111 0.39 10.60 -11.80
N LEU A 112 0.98 10.65 -10.60
CA LEU A 112 0.64 11.68 -9.62
C LEU A 112 1.01 13.05 -10.16
N ARG A 113 0.08 14.00 -10.04
CA ARG A 113 0.32 15.40 -10.40
C ARG A 113 1.41 15.98 -9.52
N ASP A 114 2.38 16.67 -10.13
CA ASP A 114 3.51 17.30 -9.44
C ASP A 114 4.33 16.34 -8.55
N PHE A 115 4.49 15.10 -9.01
CA PHE A 115 5.23 14.08 -8.26
C PHE A 115 6.71 14.44 -8.12
N ARG A 116 7.17 14.60 -6.88
CA ARG A 116 8.58 14.90 -6.53
C ARG A 116 9.25 13.77 -5.74
N GLY A 117 8.58 12.64 -5.60
CA GLY A 117 9.00 11.52 -4.76
C GLY A 117 8.09 11.32 -3.54
N VAL A 118 8.22 10.17 -2.90
CA VAL A 118 7.49 9.83 -1.69
C VAL A 118 8.26 10.26 -0.44
N SER A 119 7.55 10.62 0.63
CA SER A 119 8.16 11.07 1.88
C SER A 119 9.08 10.01 2.47
N ASP A 120 10.24 10.41 2.94
CA ASP A 120 11.22 9.56 3.63
C ASP A 120 11.03 9.52 5.15
N LYS A 121 9.97 10.16 5.67
CA LYS A 121 9.67 10.27 7.12
C LYS A 121 8.48 9.44 7.58
N ALA A 122 7.81 8.72 6.69
CA ALA A 122 6.59 7.98 6.99
C ALA A 122 6.87 6.53 7.42
N PHE A 123 7.89 6.32 8.23
CA PHE A 123 8.23 5.05 8.86
C PHE A 123 7.68 4.99 10.29
N ASP A 124 7.43 3.79 10.79
CA ASP A 124 6.82 3.55 12.12
C ASP A 124 7.82 3.31 13.26
N GLY A 125 9.13 3.38 13.00
CA GLY A 125 10.18 3.06 13.96
C GLY A 125 10.47 1.56 14.09
N ARG A 126 9.77 0.72 13.33
CA ARG A 126 9.89 -0.76 13.38
C ARG A 126 10.13 -1.39 12.01
N GLY A 127 10.56 -0.58 11.05
CA GLY A 127 10.86 -1.05 9.70
C GLY A 127 9.63 -1.26 8.81
N ASN A 128 8.53 -0.57 9.06
CA ASN A 128 7.39 -0.51 8.15
C ASN A 128 7.23 0.90 7.59
N TYR A 129 6.63 1.01 6.41
CA TYR A 129 6.45 2.27 5.71
C TYR A 129 4.98 2.49 5.34
N ALA A 130 4.47 3.72 5.54
CA ALA A 130 3.12 4.11 5.19
C ALA A 130 3.13 5.14 4.05
N LEU A 131 2.33 4.89 3.00
CA LEU A 131 2.15 5.79 1.87
C LEU A 131 0.70 6.18 1.74
N GLY A 132 0.40 7.46 1.91
CA GLY A 132 -0.92 8.03 1.66
C GLY A 132 -1.04 8.56 0.23
N ILE A 133 -2.10 8.16 -0.46
CA ILE A 133 -2.47 8.66 -1.78
C ILE A 133 -3.82 9.35 -1.67
N ARG A 134 -3.93 10.53 -2.28
CA ARG A 134 -5.15 11.36 -2.19
C ARG A 134 -6.23 10.96 -3.19
N GLU A 135 -5.84 10.36 -4.32
CA GLU A 135 -6.70 10.10 -5.46
C GLU A 135 -6.52 8.68 -5.99
N GLN A 136 -7.61 7.91 -6.11
CA GLN A 136 -7.58 6.57 -6.71
C GLN A 136 -7.37 6.60 -8.23
N LEU A 137 -7.54 7.75 -8.86
CA LEU A 137 -7.43 7.94 -10.31
C LEU A 137 -6.02 7.73 -10.89
N ILE A 138 -5.00 7.64 -10.03
CA ILE A 138 -3.63 7.32 -10.46
C ILE A 138 -3.51 5.89 -11.01
N PHE A 139 -4.43 5.00 -10.61
CA PHE A 139 -4.46 3.64 -11.11
C PHE A 139 -5.13 3.57 -12.47
N PRO A 140 -4.47 2.99 -13.50
CA PRO A 140 -4.98 2.96 -14.87
C PRO A 140 -6.28 2.15 -15.03
N GLU A 141 -6.55 1.25 -14.09
CA GLU A 141 -7.76 0.42 -14.09
C GLU A 141 -9.03 1.18 -13.69
N ILE A 142 -8.86 2.38 -13.15
CA ILE A 142 -9.99 3.22 -12.72
C ILE A 142 -10.31 4.22 -13.83
N GLU A 143 -11.49 4.08 -14.42
CA GLU A 143 -12.01 4.99 -15.45
C GLU A 143 -12.61 6.23 -14.78
N TYR A 144 -12.16 7.41 -15.19
CA TYR A 144 -12.61 8.71 -14.65
C TYR A 144 -14.12 8.86 -14.67
N ASP A 145 -14.77 8.46 -15.78
CA ASP A 145 -16.20 8.63 -16.00
C ASP A 145 -17.08 7.77 -15.07
N LYS A 146 -16.49 6.72 -14.46
CA LYS A 146 -17.20 5.81 -13.55
C LYS A 146 -17.02 6.15 -12.08
N VAL A 147 -16.17 7.13 -11.77
CA VAL A 147 -15.86 7.51 -10.39
C VAL A 147 -16.89 8.52 -9.88
N GLU A 148 -17.69 8.12 -8.91
CA GLU A 148 -18.67 9.04 -8.27
C GLU A 148 -17.98 10.06 -7.36
N LYS A 149 -16.89 9.68 -6.69
CA LYS A 149 -16.16 10.51 -5.73
C LYS A 149 -14.68 10.17 -5.69
N ILE A 150 -13.83 11.19 -5.73
CA ILE A 150 -12.39 11.04 -5.50
C ILE A 150 -12.16 10.63 -4.04
N ARG A 151 -11.40 9.54 -3.84
CA ARG A 151 -11.11 8.96 -2.53
C ARG A 151 -9.63 8.71 -2.38
N GLY A 152 -9.13 9.04 -1.20
CA GLY A 152 -7.78 8.68 -0.80
C GLY A 152 -7.69 7.24 -0.30
N MET A 153 -6.48 6.73 -0.28
CA MET A 153 -6.16 5.43 0.31
C MET A 153 -4.79 5.47 0.96
N GLU A 154 -4.61 4.61 1.94
CA GLU A 154 -3.35 4.41 2.63
C GLU A 154 -2.80 3.01 2.32
N MET A 155 -1.53 2.95 2.02
CA MET A 155 -0.81 1.72 1.72
C MET A 155 0.30 1.53 2.74
N ILE A 156 0.25 0.43 3.48
CA ILE A 156 1.25 0.09 4.49
C ILE A 156 2.10 -1.05 3.96
N PHE A 157 3.38 -0.81 3.82
CA PHE A 157 4.39 -1.79 3.44
C PHE A 157 4.99 -2.38 4.71
N VAL A 158 4.63 -3.62 4.98
CA VAL A 158 5.15 -4.36 6.13
C VAL A 158 6.33 -5.19 5.69
N THR A 159 7.46 -4.99 6.35
CA THR A 159 8.70 -5.69 6.05
C THR A 159 9.19 -6.51 7.25
N THR A 160 10.21 -7.32 7.04
CA THR A 160 10.91 -8.03 8.11
C THR A 160 12.11 -7.26 8.65
N ALA A 161 12.31 -6.01 8.20
CA ALA A 161 13.36 -5.12 8.68
C ALA A 161 13.19 -4.83 10.18
N LYS A 162 14.29 -4.63 10.87
CA LYS A 162 14.29 -4.29 12.30
C LYS A 162 14.40 -2.79 12.54
N SER A 163 14.90 -2.04 11.56
CA SER A 163 15.04 -0.59 11.60
C SER A 163 14.43 0.08 10.36
N ASP A 164 14.11 1.36 10.48
CA ASP A 164 13.58 2.15 9.38
C ASP A 164 14.61 2.35 8.27
N GLU A 165 15.91 2.38 8.61
CA GLU A 165 17.00 2.48 7.63
C GLU A 165 17.07 1.25 6.72
N GLU A 166 16.94 0.05 7.31
CA GLU A 166 16.89 -1.21 6.56
C GLU A 166 15.68 -1.23 5.62
N CYS A 167 14.51 -0.81 6.12
CA CYS A 167 13.29 -0.73 5.33
C CYS A 167 13.41 0.29 4.19
N LYS A 168 13.92 1.49 4.46
CA LYS A 168 14.13 2.54 3.47
C LYS A 168 15.03 2.05 2.34
N GLU A 169 16.15 1.40 2.68
CA GLU A 169 17.07 0.88 1.67
C GLU A 169 16.45 -0.26 0.87
N LEU A 170 15.73 -1.19 1.51
CA LEU A 170 15.00 -2.24 0.84
C LEU A 170 14.00 -1.66 -0.20
N LEU A 171 13.15 -0.73 0.23
CA LEU A 171 12.15 -0.12 -0.65
C LEU A 171 12.80 0.69 -1.78
N ARG A 172 13.92 1.39 -1.52
CA ARG A 172 14.70 2.10 -2.53
C ARG A 172 15.22 1.15 -3.60
N LEU A 173 15.81 0.03 -3.20
CA LEU A 173 16.33 -0.98 -4.11
C LEU A 173 15.21 -1.66 -4.91
N LEU A 174 14.00 -1.80 -4.36
CA LEU A 174 12.83 -2.26 -5.09
C LEU A 174 12.26 -1.21 -6.07
N GLY A 175 12.77 0.02 -6.02
CA GLY A 175 12.43 1.09 -6.96
C GLY A 175 11.51 2.17 -6.40
N MET A 176 11.24 2.22 -5.09
CA MET A 176 10.45 3.29 -4.48
C MET A 176 11.18 4.63 -4.62
N PRO A 177 10.57 5.65 -5.24
CA PRO A 177 11.18 6.94 -5.50
C PRO A 177 11.04 7.87 -4.29
N PHE A 178 11.93 7.77 -3.31
CA PHE A 178 11.97 8.70 -2.19
C PHE A 178 12.45 10.09 -2.60
N VAL A 179 11.93 11.13 -1.92
CA VAL A 179 12.44 12.50 -2.06
C VAL A 179 13.91 12.53 -1.64
N GLN A 180 14.75 13.17 -2.45
CA GLN A 180 16.18 13.41 -2.16
C GLN A 180 16.34 14.64 -1.27
#